data_714f9580870a1083f6d82e0358c1b305
#
_entry.id   714f9580870a1083f6d82e0358c1b305
#
_cell.length_a   1.000
_cell.length_b   1.000
_cell.length_c   1.000
_cell.angle_alpha   90.00
_cell.angle_beta   90.00
_cell.angle_gamma   90.00
#
_symmetry.space_group_name_H-M   'P 1'
#
loop_
_entity.id
_entity.type
_entity.pdbx_description
1 polymer ?
#
loop_
_entity_poly.entity_id
_entity_poly.type
_entity_poly.pdbx_seq_one_letter_code
_entity_poly.pdbx_strand_id
1 'polypeptide(L)'
;MPATPGHMNEHHNVDPAEIARFEAAASRWWDPQGEMRPLHDLNPVRLQYVERAGSLAGLKVLDVGCGGGLLAEAMARKGAQVTGLDLADDLLQVARLHALDAGVEVNYLLEAAEAHAAAHPGEYDIVTCMEMLEHVPDPTSIVDALGRLLKPDGHVFVSTLNRTMKA
;
A
#
# COMPACT_ATOMS: atom_id res chain seq x y z
N MET A 1 37.21 22.54 -14.93
CA MET A 1 36.78 21.19 -14.41
C MET A 1 35.38 21.36 -13.86
N PRO A 2 34.33 20.86 -14.47
CA PRO A 2 33.01 20.90 -13.85
C PRO A 2 32.96 19.84 -12.75
N ALA A 3 32.47 20.28 -11.58
CA ALA A 3 32.24 19.42 -10.43
C ALA A 3 31.18 18.37 -10.77
N THR A 4 31.49 17.10 -10.50
CA THR A 4 30.59 15.97 -10.56
C THR A 4 29.44 16.21 -9.58
N PRO A 5 28.16 16.06 -9.98
CA PRO A 5 27.06 16.10 -9.03
C PRO A 5 27.20 14.92 -8.09
N GLY A 6 27.35 15.22 -6.80
CA GLY A 6 27.32 14.19 -5.77
C GLY A 6 25.99 13.44 -5.82
N HIS A 7 26.07 12.12 -5.93
CA HIS A 7 24.95 11.25 -5.64
C HIS A 7 24.48 11.53 -4.21
N MET A 8 23.40 12.26 -4.08
CA MET A 8 22.65 12.27 -2.82
C MET A 8 22.13 10.84 -2.65
N ASN A 9 22.72 10.15 -1.70
CA ASN A 9 22.17 8.90 -1.18
C ASN A 9 20.79 9.25 -0.59
N GLU A 10 19.76 9.16 -1.38
CA GLU A 10 18.40 9.15 -0.87
C GLU A 10 18.28 7.90 -0.01
N HIS A 11 18.38 8.06 1.30
CA HIS A 11 18.08 7.00 2.24
C HIS A 11 16.57 6.72 2.15
N HIS A 12 16.19 5.86 1.21
CA HIS A 12 14.83 5.37 1.14
C HIS A 12 14.53 4.56 2.41
N ASN A 13 13.35 4.79 3.00
CA ASN A 13 12.85 4.01 4.14
C ASN A 13 12.41 2.61 3.66
N VAL A 14 13.38 1.82 3.20
CA VAL A 14 13.15 0.50 2.61
C VAL A 14 14.21 -0.49 3.09
N ASP A 15 13.77 -1.75 3.27
CA ASP A 15 14.66 -2.88 3.41
C ASP A 15 14.68 -3.67 2.08
N PRO A 16 15.79 -3.67 1.33
CA PRO A 16 15.87 -4.37 0.05
C PRO A 16 15.60 -5.87 0.16
N ALA A 17 15.92 -6.50 1.30
CA ALA A 17 15.67 -7.92 1.52
C ALA A 17 14.17 -8.21 1.65
N GLU A 18 13.41 -7.31 2.31
CA GLU A 18 11.95 -7.40 2.39
C GLU A 18 11.30 -7.25 1.01
N ILE A 19 11.74 -6.27 0.21
CA ILE A 19 11.23 -6.08 -1.16
C ILE A 19 11.49 -7.35 -1.99
N ALA A 20 12.70 -7.88 -2.00
CA ALA A 20 13.06 -9.08 -2.75
C ALA A 20 12.21 -10.29 -2.34
N ARG A 21 11.89 -10.42 -1.05
CA ARG A 21 11.01 -11.48 -0.53
C ARG A 21 9.60 -11.38 -1.09
N PHE A 22 9.02 -10.18 -1.15
CA PHE A 22 7.69 -9.97 -1.72
C PHE A 22 7.68 -10.19 -3.23
N GLU A 23 8.70 -9.74 -3.94
CA GLU A 23 8.84 -9.98 -5.39
C GLU A 23 8.91 -11.46 -5.72
N ALA A 24 9.60 -12.26 -4.91
CA ALA A 24 9.67 -13.71 -5.09
C ALA A 24 8.29 -14.40 -4.95
N ALA A 25 7.37 -13.82 -4.21
CA ALA A 25 6.02 -14.33 -4.02
C ALA A 25 5.01 -13.82 -5.08
N ALA A 26 5.39 -12.85 -5.91
CA ALA A 26 4.48 -12.11 -6.80
C ALA A 26 3.66 -13.03 -7.72
N SER A 27 4.29 -14.04 -8.36
CA SER A 27 3.63 -14.95 -9.30
C SER A 27 2.49 -15.78 -8.70
N ARG A 28 2.47 -15.91 -7.36
CA ARG A 28 1.48 -16.71 -6.61
C ARG A 28 0.61 -15.87 -5.68
N TRP A 29 0.68 -14.54 -5.81
CA TRP A 29 -0.01 -13.62 -4.91
C TRP A 29 -1.52 -13.82 -4.87
N TRP A 30 -2.12 -14.07 -6.03
CA TRP A 30 -3.55 -14.25 -6.18
C TRP A 30 -4.02 -15.71 -6.06
N ASP A 31 -3.14 -16.63 -5.74
CA ASP A 31 -3.53 -18.02 -5.42
C ASP A 31 -4.11 -18.09 -3.98
N PRO A 32 -5.44 -18.29 -3.83
CA PRO A 32 -6.08 -18.31 -2.51
C PRO A 32 -5.72 -19.56 -1.69
N GLN A 33 -5.07 -20.55 -2.30
CA GLN A 33 -4.56 -21.74 -1.63
C GLN A 33 -3.04 -21.71 -1.44
N GLY A 34 -2.38 -20.66 -1.94
CA GLY A 34 -0.94 -20.47 -1.88
C GLY A 34 -0.44 -19.86 -0.56
N GLU A 35 0.79 -19.35 -0.62
CA GLU A 35 1.47 -18.73 0.54
C GLU A 35 0.73 -17.48 1.06
N MET A 36 0.00 -16.78 0.19
CA MET A 36 -0.74 -15.55 0.52
C MET A 36 -2.16 -15.82 1.01
N ARG A 37 -2.54 -17.11 1.23
CA ARG A 37 -3.85 -17.47 1.77
C ARG A 37 -4.26 -16.67 3.00
N PRO A 38 -3.39 -16.41 4.00
CA PRO A 38 -3.78 -15.61 5.16
C PRO A 38 -4.23 -14.19 4.79
N LEU A 39 -3.63 -13.59 3.75
CA LEU A 39 -4.05 -12.27 3.26
C LEU A 39 -5.42 -12.34 2.59
N HIS A 40 -5.68 -13.39 1.81
CA HIS A 40 -6.99 -13.62 1.20
C HIS A 40 -8.08 -13.82 2.24
N ASP A 41 -7.82 -14.62 3.27
CA ASP A 41 -8.76 -14.89 4.36
C ASP A 41 -9.08 -13.62 5.18
N LEU A 42 -8.08 -12.75 5.37
CA LEU A 42 -8.23 -11.49 6.11
C LEU A 42 -8.84 -10.36 5.28
N ASN A 43 -8.76 -10.42 3.96
CA ASN A 43 -9.14 -9.29 3.11
C ASN A 43 -10.60 -8.83 3.31
N PRO A 44 -11.61 -9.72 3.43
CA PRO A 44 -12.97 -9.30 3.72
C PRO A 44 -13.12 -8.54 5.06
N VAL A 45 -12.36 -8.97 6.07
CA VAL A 45 -12.36 -8.32 7.40
C VAL A 45 -11.74 -6.93 7.33
N ARG A 46 -10.63 -6.78 6.58
CA ARG A 46 -9.99 -5.49 6.34
C ARG A 46 -10.93 -4.53 5.61
N LEU A 47 -11.60 -5.01 4.57
CA LEU A 47 -12.57 -4.22 3.83
C LEU A 47 -13.72 -3.73 4.74
N GLN A 48 -14.31 -4.62 5.54
CA GLN A 48 -15.34 -4.26 6.52
C GLN A 48 -14.83 -3.23 7.54
N TYR A 49 -13.58 -3.33 7.94
CA TYR A 49 -12.96 -2.38 8.84
C TYR A 49 -12.86 -0.98 8.22
N VAL A 50 -12.47 -0.89 6.96
CA VAL A 50 -12.42 0.36 6.21
C VAL A 50 -13.83 0.94 6.00
N GLU A 51 -14.82 0.10 5.72
CA GLU A 51 -16.22 0.50 5.55
C GLU A 51 -16.86 1.08 6.81
N ARG A 52 -16.19 1.00 7.97
CA ARG A 52 -16.62 1.73 9.19
C ARG A 52 -16.60 3.25 9.01
N ALA A 53 -15.81 3.77 8.08
CA ALA A 53 -15.85 5.19 7.70
C ALA A 53 -17.10 5.58 6.89
N GLY A 54 -17.91 4.60 6.48
CA GLY A 54 -19.08 4.79 5.64
C GLY A 54 -18.92 4.20 4.25
N SER A 55 -19.79 4.59 3.31
CA SER A 55 -19.71 4.16 1.92
C SER A 55 -18.41 4.63 1.27
N LEU A 56 -17.74 3.73 0.55
CA LEU A 56 -16.51 4.05 -0.20
C LEU A 56 -16.80 4.66 -1.58
N ALA A 57 -18.05 4.63 -2.03
CA ALA A 57 -18.42 5.09 -3.37
C ALA A 57 -18.03 6.56 -3.60
N GLY A 58 -17.22 6.80 -4.63
CA GLY A 58 -16.75 8.13 -5.02
C GLY A 58 -15.64 8.73 -4.15
N LEU A 59 -15.21 8.05 -3.08
CA LEU A 59 -14.12 8.52 -2.24
C LEU A 59 -12.75 8.29 -2.90
N LYS A 60 -11.83 9.22 -2.66
CA LYS A 60 -10.41 9.06 -3.01
C LYS A 60 -9.71 8.26 -1.91
N VAL A 61 -9.22 7.10 -2.25
CA VAL A 61 -8.59 6.16 -1.32
C VAL A 61 -7.17 5.85 -1.76
N LEU A 62 -6.24 5.87 -0.81
CA LEU A 62 -4.86 5.45 -1.01
C LEU A 62 -4.59 4.19 -0.20
N ASP A 63 -4.04 3.16 -0.84
CA ASP A 63 -3.56 1.94 -0.19
C ASP A 63 -2.02 1.93 -0.20
N VAL A 64 -1.42 2.18 0.94
CA VAL A 64 0.05 2.24 1.11
C VAL A 64 0.58 0.86 1.45
N GLY A 65 1.56 0.38 0.67
CA GLY A 65 2.03 -0.99 0.75
C GLY A 65 0.98 -1.96 0.18
N CYS A 66 0.42 -1.63 -0.98
CA CYS A 66 -0.72 -2.36 -1.56
C CYS A 66 -0.40 -3.78 -2.03
N GLY A 67 0.88 -4.13 -2.17
CA GLY A 67 1.31 -5.43 -2.66
C GLY A 67 0.71 -5.79 -4.01
N GLY A 68 0.20 -6.99 -4.15
CA GLY A 68 -0.49 -7.46 -5.35
C GLY A 68 -1.94 -6.98 -5.52
N GLY A 69 -2.41 -6.06 -4.66
CA GLY A 69 -3.66 -5.33 -4.88
C GLY A 69 -4.93 -5.92 -4.27
N LEU A 70 -4.83 -6.87 -3.33
CA LEU A 70 -6.01 -7.52 -2.73
C LEU A 70 -7.01 -6.52 -2.12
N LEU A 71 -6.54 -5.63 -1.23
CA LEU A 71 -7.42 -4.65 -0.59
C LEU A 71 -7.76 -3.50 -1.54
N ALA A 72 -6.79 -3.01 -2.30
CA ALA A 72 -6.99 -1.93 -3.27
C ALA A 72 -8.10 -2.28 -4.28
N GLU A 73 -8.06 -3.48 -4.84
CA GLU A 73 -9.08 -3.95 -5.78
C GLU A 73 -10.45 -4.13 -5.11
N ALA A 74 -10.48 -4.64 -3.88
CA ALA A 74 -11.72 -4.79 -3.12
C ALA A 74 -12.38 -3.44 -2.82
N MET A 75 -11.60 -2.41 -2.48
CA MET A 75 -12.11 -1.06 -2.27
C MET A 75 -12.60 -0.42 -3.58
N ALA A 76 -11.89 -0.63 -4.69
CA ALA A 76 -12.31 -0.15 -6.00
C ALA A 76 -13.64 -0.79 -6.45
N ARG A 77 -13.87 -2.07 -6.15
CA ARG A 77 -15.16 -2.76 -6.39
C ARG A 77 -16.32 -2.16 -5.59
N LYS A 78 -16.04 -1.48 -4.49
CA LYS A 78 -17.01 -0.71 -3.71
C LYS A 78 -17.25 0.70 -4.25
N GLY A 79 -16.65 1.05 -5.39
CA GLY A 79 -16.83 2.33 -6.05
C GLY A 79 -15.84 3.43 -5.65
N ALA A 80 -14.82 3.11 -4.85
CA ALA A 80 -13.75 4.04 -4.50
C ALA A 80 -12.84 4.32 -5.70
N GLN A 81 -12.28 5.53 -5.76
CA GLN A 81 -11.18 5.90 -6.65
C GLN A 81 -9.87 5.57 -5.95
N VAL A 82 -9.30 4.42 -6.25
CA VAL A 82 -8.16 3.86 -5.50
C VAL A 82 -6.84 4.10 -6.21
N THR A 83 -5.86 4.60 -5.45
CA THR A 83 -4.43 4.57 -5.78
C THR A 83 -3.74 3.59 -4.86
N GLY A 84 -2.89 2.72 -5.38
CA GLY A 84 -2.06 1.80 -4.62
C GLY A 84 -0.57 2.16 -4.77
N LEU A 85 0.15 2.24 -3.66
CA LEU A 85 1.60 2.45 -3.64
C LEU A 85 2.30 1.20 -3.14
N ASP A 86 3.36 0.83 -3.81
CA ASP A 86 4.30 -0.20 -3.34
C ASP A 86 5.70 0.08 -3.91
N LEU A 87 6.72 -0.56 -3.35
CA LEU A 87 8.11 -0.50 -3.81
C LEU A 87 8.58 -1.81 -4.45
N ALA A 88 7.73 -2.83 -4.47
CA ALA A 88 7.96 -4.09 -5.16
C ALA A 88 7.30 -4.05 -6.56
N ASP A 89 8.08 -3.77 -7.59
CA ASP A 89 7.57 -3.60 -8.96
C ASP A 89 6.87 -4.86 -9.49
N ASP A 90 7.41 -6.05 -9.22
CA ASP A 90 6.81 -7.32 -9.64
C ASP A 90 5.41 -7.52 -9.04
N LEU A 91 5.18 -7.08 -7.79
CA LEU A 91 3.86 -7.10 -7.18
C LEU A 91 2.88 -6.14 -7.87
N LEU A 92 3.34 -4.93 -8.21
CA LEU A 92 2.52 -3.96 -8.92
C LEU A 92 2.15 -4.43 -10.33
N GLN A 93 3.04 -5.14 -11.00
CA GLN A 93 2.73 -5.76 -12.30
C GLN A 93 1.63 -6.81 -12.16
N VAL A 94 1.72 -7.68 -11.16
CA VAL A 94 0.66 -8.66 -10.84
C VAL A 94 -0.65 -7.97 -10.49
N ALA A 95 -0.60 -6.91 -9.68
CA ALA A 95 -1.78 -6.12 -9.32
C ALA A 95 -2.47 -5.51 -10.55
N ARG A 96 -1.70 -4.91 -11.46
CA ARG A 96 -2.23 -4.33 -12.71
C ARG A 96 -2.88 -5.38 -13.61
N LEU A 97 -2.21 -6.52 -13.79
CA LEU A 97 -2.74 -7.61 -14.62
C LEU A 97 -4.03 -8.18 -14.04
N HIS A 98 -4.07 -8.42 -12.73
CA HIS A 98 -5.26 -8.95 -12.08
C HIS A 98 -6.44 -7.96 -12.15
N ALA A 99 -6.20 -6.68 -11.89
CA ALA A 99 -7.23 -5.64 -11.99
C ALA A 99 -7.79 -5.53 -13.42
N LEU A 100 -6.91 -5.63 -14.43
CA LEU A 100 -7.32 -5.64 -15.84
C LEU A 100 -8.24 -6.82 -16.16
N ASP A 101 -7.85 -8.03 -15.76
CA ASP A 101 -8.65 -9.24 -15.97
C ASP A 101 -9.99 -9.18 -15.21
N ALA A 102 -9.99 -8.58 -14.05
CA ALA A 102 -11.17 -8.42 -13.21
C ALA A 102 -12.09 -7.27 -13.64
N GLY A 103 -11.65 -6.42 -14.58
CA GLY A 103 -12.39 -5.24 -15.02
C GLY A 103 -12.52 -4.15 -13.95
N VAL A 104 -11.51 -4.01 -13.10
CA VAL A 104 -11.47 -3.05 -12.00
C VAL A 104 -10.36 -2.03 -12.25
N GLU A 105 -10.66 -0.75 -12.03
CA GLU A 105 -9.68 0.33 -12.18
C GLU A 105 -9.01 0.67 -10.83
N VAL A 106 -7.69 0.55 -10.78
CA VAL A 106 -6.83 1.01 -9.68
C VAL A 106 -5.58 1.65 -10.28
N ASN A 107 -5.19 2.80 -9.75
CA ASN A 107 -3.95 3.48 -10.15
C ASN A 107 -2.79 2.97 -9.28
N TYR A 108 -2.00 2.03 -9.81
CA TYR A 108 -0.83 1.49 -9.11
C TYR A 108 0.44 2.26 -9.45
N LEU A 109 1.17 2.72 -8.43
CA LEU A 109 2.39 3.52 -8.55
C LEU A 109 3.55 2.87 -7.79
N LEU A 110 4.71 2.81 -8.45
CA LEU A 110 5.99 2.43 -7.84
C LEU A 110 6.58 3.67 -7.15
N GLU A 111 6.14 3.94 -5.94
CA GLU A 111 6.47 5.17 -5.22
C GLU A 111 6.45 4.96 -3.71
N ALA A 112 7.37 5.62 -3.01
CA ALA A 112 7.39 5.64 -1.55
C ALA A 112 6.29 6.55 -0.99
N ALA A 113 5.72 6.18 0.15
CA ALA A 113 4.68 6.96 0.82
C ALA A 113 5.11 8.38 1.16
N GLU A 114 6.35 8.57 1.58
CA GLU A 114 6.92 9.87 1.93
C GLU A 114 7.02 10.79 0.71
N ALA A 115 7.46 10.27 -0.44
CA ALA A 115 7.53 11.01 -1.70
C ALA A 115 6.13 11.40 -2.19
N HIS A 116 5.19 10.45 -2.13
CA HIS A 116 3.80 10.69 -2.49
C HIS A 116 3.15 11.75 -1.60
N ALA A 117 3.40 11.70 -0.28
CA ALA A 117 2.90 12.69 0.67
C ALA A 117 3.44 14.11 0.41
N ALA A 118 4.69 14.22 -0.06
CA ALA A 118 5.27 15.52 -0.43
C ALA A 118 4.59 16.12 -1.65
N ALA A 119 4.17 15.31 -2.62
CA ALA A 119 3.54 15.74 -3.87
C ALA A 119 2.02 15.89 -3.75
N HIS A 120 1.36 15.16 -2.85
CA HIS A 120 -0.11 15.03 -2.75
C HIS A 120 -0.66 15.29 -1.34
N PRO A 121 -0.28 16.39 -0.66
CA PRO A 121 -0.75 16.67 0.69
C PRO A 121 -2.26 16.90 0.73
N GLY A 122 -2.96 16.25 1.66
CA GLY A 122 -4.38 16.49 1.91
C GLY A 122 -5.32 16.07 0.78
N GLU A 123 -4.95 15.07 -0.03
CA GLU A 123 -5.75 14.69 -1.20
C GLU A 123 -6.74 13.53 -0.97
N TYR A 124 -6.55 12.74 0.09
CA TYR A 124 -7.29 11.49 0.25
C TYR A 124 -8.34 11.56 1.35
N ASP A 125 -9.50 10.96 1.07
CA ASP A 125 -10.57 10.76 2.04
C ASP A 125 -10.23 9.63 3.01
N ILE A 126 -9.60 8.57 2.50
CA ILE A 126 -9.16 7.40 3.26
C ILE A 126 -7.74 7.02 2.84
N VAL A 127 -6.92 6.69 3.82
CA VAL A 127 -5.60 6.08 3.63
C VAL A 127 -5.54 4.77 4.40
N THR A 128 -5.15 3.69 3.74
CA THR A 128 -4.94 2.38 4.35
C THR A 128 -3.46 2.02 4.34
N CYS A 129 -2.99 1.36 5.40
CA CYS A 129 -1.64 0.82 5.51
C CYS A 129 -1.70 -0.45 6.35
N MET A 130 -1.86 -1.60 5.68
CA MET A 130 -2.14 -2.88 6.32
C MET A 130 -0.91 -3.78 6.32
N GLU A 131 -0.44 -4.15 7.53
CA GLU A 131 0.71 -5.05 7.76
C GLU A 131 1.96 -4.66 6.95
N MET A 132 2.27 -3.38 6.93
CA MET A 132 3.44 -2.84 6.24
C MET A 132 4.46 -2.25 7.22
N LEU A 133 4.01 -1.65 8.34
CA LEU A 133 4.89 -0.93 9.28
C LEU A 133 5.97 -1.82 9.90
N GLU A 134 5.71 -3.11 10.06
CA GLU A 134 6.68 -4.09 10.57
C GLU A 134 7.84 -4.38 9.61
N HIS A 135 7.70 -3.99 8.33
CA HIS A 135 8.67 -4.27 7.26
C HIS A 135 9.55 -3.07 6.89
N VAL A 136 9.35 -1.92 7.51
CA VAL A 136 10.12 -0.71 7.23
C VAL A 136 11.09 -0.37 8.36
N PRO A 137 12.28 0.20 8.05
CA PRO A 137 13.25 0.62 9.05
C PRO A 137 12.74 1.73 9.98
N ASP A 138 12.00 2.69 9.45
CA ASP A 138 11.43 3.81 10.20
C ASP A 138 9.90 3.90 10.02
N PRO A 139 9.13 3.23 10.90
CA PRO A 139 7.67 3.31 10.85
C PRO A 139 7.12 4.70 11.13
N THR A 140 7.83 5.53 11.89
CA THR A 140 7.38 6.89 12.24
C THR A 140 7.28 7.76 11.00
N SER A 141 8.26 7.67 10.10
CA SER A 141 8.24 8.38 8.80
C SER A 141 7.02 8.01 7.96
N ILE A 142 6.63 6.74 7.96
CA ILE A 142 5.42 6.28 7.26
C ILE A 142 4.17 6.89 7.92
N VAL A 143 4.03 6.81 9.24
CA VAL A 143 2.86 7.35 9.96
C VAL A 143 2.70 8.85 9.71
N ASP A 144 3.79 9.60 9.72
CA ASP A 144 3.78 11.03 9.39
C ASP A 144 3.30 11.27 7.94
N ALA A 145 3.77 10.46 6.99
CA ALA A 145 3.34 10.53 5.60
C ALA A 145 1.84 10.24 5.45
N LEU A 146 1.31 9.20 6.14
CA LEU A 146 -0.11 8.87 6.12
C LEU A 146 -0.96 10.05 6.59
N GLY A 147 -0.56 10.72 7.68
CA GLY A 147 -1.26 11.90 8.20
C GLY A 147 -1.27 13.08 7.23
N ARG A 148 -0.16 13.31 6.53
CA ARG A 148 -0.03 14.40 5.55
C ARG A 148 -0.88 14.19 4.29
N LEU A 149 -1.15 12.95 3.92
CA LEU A 149 -1.94 12.57 2.74
C LEU A 149 -3.45 12.79 2.94
N LEU A 150 -3.92 12.80 4.19
CA LEU A 150 -5.33 12.89 4.53
C LEU A 150 -5.90 14.29 4.37
N LYS A 151 -7.11 14.38 3.85
CA LYS A 151 -7.97 15.55 4.01
C LYS A 151 -8.26 15.80 5.51
N PRO A 152 -8.66 17.03 5.92
CA PRO A 152 -8.93 17.36 7.33
C PRO A 152 -9.89 16.38 8.03
N ASP A 153 -10.92 15.90 7.33
CA ASP A 153 -11.92 14.96 7.85
C ASP A 153 -11.68 13.52 7.36
N GLY A 154 -10.48 13.23 6.86
CA GLY A 154 -10.11 11.92 6.35
C GLY A 154 -9.87 10.90 7.45
N HIS A 155 -9.89 9.64 7.07
CA HIS A 155 -9.67 8.51 7.97
C HIS A 155 -8.45 7.70 7.55
N VAL A 156 -7.64 7.31 8.52
CA VAL A 156 -6.53 6.38 8.33
C VAL A 156 -6.85 5.04 9.02
N PHE A 157 -6.61 3.95 8.30
CA PHE A 157 -6.72 2.59 8.83
C PHE A 157 -5.36 1.91 8.73
N VAL A 158 -4.86 1.48 9.87
CA VAL A 158 -3.53 0.85 9.98
C VAL A 158 -3.67 -0.47 10.72
N SER A 159 -3.00 -1.49 10.22
CA SER A 159 -2.76 -2.72 10.96
C SER A 159 -1.29 -3.09 10.89
N THR A 160 -0.78 -3.71 11.94
CA THR A 160 0.59 -4.19 12.01
C THR A 160 0.69 -5.36 12.96
N LEU A 161 1.65 -6.25 12.69
CA LEU A 161 1.97 -7.35 13.59
C LEU A 161 2.94 -6.83 14.68
N ASN A 162 2.68 -7.26 15.91
CA ASN A 162 3.55 -6.91 17.02
C ASN A 162 4.89 -7.66 16.93
N ARG A 163 6.01 -6.95 17.04
CA ARG A 163 7.37 -7.53 17.05
C ARG A 163 7.79 -8.11 18.39
N THR A 164 6.87 -8.51 19.26
CA THR A 164 7.23 -9.20 20.50
C THR A 164 7.56 -10.67 20.27
N MET A 165 8.43 -11.24 21.11
CA MET A 165 8.79 -12.66 21.04
C MET A 165 7.61 -13.63 21.32
N LYS A 166 6.41 -13.10 21.54
CA LYS A 166 5.16 -13.86 21.78
C LYS A 166 4.12 -13.68 20.66
N ALA A 167 4.48 -13.03 19.56
CA ALA A 167 3.60 -12.87 18.41
C ALA A 167 3.82 -13.97 17.38
#